data_fc8530f81eac2a98ac5b618f285e4eb8
#
_entry.id   fc8530f81eac2a98ac5b618f285e4eb8
#
_cell.length_a   1.000
_cell.length_b   1.000
_cell.length_c   1.000
_cell.angle_alpha   90.00
_cell.angle_beta   90.00
_cell.angle_gamma   90.00
#
_symmetry.space_group_name_H-M   'P 1'
#
loop_
_entity.id
_entity.type
_entity.pdbx_description
1 polymer ?
#
loop_
_entity_poly.entity_id
_entity_poly.type
_entity_poly.pdbx_seq_one_letter_code
_entity_poly.pdbx_strand_id
1 'polypeptide(L)'
;MERVAASIAILDYLYEKNCLIMVASHDLELAKTLADKYENYYFRETLKKGDVVFDYKLRKGISNSHNAIQLLQTVGFPEEIVTNARKRCVSK
;
A
#
# COMPACT_ATOMS: atom_id res chain seq x y z
N MET A 1 4.79 13.54 3.42
CA MET A 1 4.23 13.80 4.75
C MET A 1 3.00 14.71 4.70
N GLU A 2 3.11 15.86 4.07
CA GLU A 2 1.96 16.77 4.02
C GLU A 2 0.76 16.19 3.28
N ARG A 3 0.99 15.45 2.21
CA ARG A 3 -0.10 14.82 1.45
C ARG A 3 -0.87 13.81 2.30
N VAL A 4 -0.16 13.02 3.08
CA VAL A 4 -0.80 12.03 3.94
C VAL A 4 -1.61 12.72 5.02
N ALA A 5 -1.03 13.74 5.66
CA ALA A 5 -1.71 14.49 6.70
C ALA A 5 -2.98 15.17 6.17
N ALA A 6 -2.90 15.78 5.00
CA ALA A 6 -4.06 16.41 4.38
C ALA A 6 -5.15 15.39 4.04
N SER A 7 -4.75 14.24 3.50
CA SER A 7 -5.70 13.17 3.16
C SER A 7 -6.41 12.65 4.41
N ILE A 8 -5.68 12.43 5.49
CA ILE A 8 -6.27 11.97 6.74
C ILE A 8 -7.27 13.00 7.28
N ALA A 9 -6.91 14.27 7.26
CA ALA A 9 -7.78 15.33 7.74
C ALA A 9 -9.07 15.42 6.94
N ILE A 10 -8.97 15.31 5.62
CA ILE A 10 -10.15 15.32 4.74
C ILE A 10 -11.06 14.12 5.03
N LEU A 11 -10.47 12.93 5.15
CA LEU A 11 -11.24 11.72 5.38
C LEU A 11 -11.87 11.68 6.78
N ASP A 12 -11.20 12.23 7.78
CA ASP A 12 -11.78 12.39 9.12
C ASP A 12 -12.99 13.31 9.08
N TYR A 13 -12.87 14.42 8.36
CA TYR A 13 -13.97 15.38 8.21
C TYR A 13 -15.16 14.73 7.52
N LEU A 14 -14.91 14.03 6.42
CA LEU A 14 -15.99 13.40 5.63
C LEU A 14 -16.65 12.26 6.38
N TYR A 15 -15.91 11.56 7.24
CA TYR A 15 -16.45 10.47 8.01
C TYR A 15 -17.63 10.89 8.87
N GLU A 16 -17.62 12.10 9.40
CA GLU A 16 -18.68 12.63 10.25
C GLU A 16 -19.90 13.13 9.45
N LYS A 17 -19.77 13.16 8.13
CA LYS A 17 -20.88 13.54 7.26
C LYS A 17 -21.70 12.32 6.87
N ASN A 18 -22.96 12.52 6.64
CA ASN A 18 -23.87 11.44 6.26
C ASN A 18 -23.73 11.17 4.75
N CYS A 19 -22.65 10.53 4.36
CA CYS A 19 -22.36 10.24 2.96
C CYS A 19 -21.59 8.93 2.81
N LEU A 20 -21.65 8.35 1.61
CA LEU A 20 -20.88 7.17 1.26
C LEU A 20 -19.54 7.61 0.71
N ILE A 21 -18.45 7.07 1.26
CA ILE A 21 -17.09 7.44 0.90
C ILE A 21 -16.32 6.22 0.45
N MET A 22 -15.68 6.30 -0.70
CA MET A 22 -14.79 5.27 -1.20
C MET A 22 -13.46 5.91 -1.59
N VAL A 23 -12.37 5.35 -1.10
CA VAL A 23 -11.02 5.89 -1.31
C VAL A 23 -10.11 4.77 -1.81
N ALA A 24 -9.35 5.07 -2.85
CA ALA A 24 -8.31 4.17 -3.34
C ALA A 24 -6.95 4.81 -3.11
N SER A 25 -6.04 4.06 -2.51
CA SER A 25 -4.70 4.56 -2.21
C SER A 25 -3.72 3.39 -2.10
N HIS A 26 -2.45 3.68 -2.36
CA HIS A 26 -1.36 2.74 -2.10
C HIS A 26 -0.58 3.12 -0.83
N ASP A 27 -1.10 4.04 -0.05
CA ASP A 27 -0.43 4.55 1.14
C ASP A 27 -0.87 3.76 2.38
N LEU A 28 0.01 2.90 2.87
CA LEU A 28 -0.29 2.05 4.02
C LEU A 28 -0.48 2.85 5.31
N GLU A 29 0.21 3.97 5.45
CA GLU A 29 0.06 4.81 6.63
C GLU A 29 -1.34 5.39 6.71
N LEU A 30 -1.89 5.82 5.58
CA LEU A 30 -3.25 6.31 5.51
C LEU A 30 -4.23 5.22 5.94
N ALA A 31 -4.06 4.01 5.41
CA ALA A 31 -4.94 2.89 5.73
C ALA A 31 -4.89 2.53 7.22
N LYS A 32 -3.71 2.49 7.81
CA LYS A 32 -3.54 2.16 9.22
C LYS A 32 -4.13 3.22 10.14
N THR A 33 -3.94 4.47 9.81
CA THR A 33 -4.43 5.58 10.64
C THR A 33 -5.95 5.63 10.67
N LEU A 34 -6.60 5.31 9.56
CA LEU A 34 -8.06 5.37 9.44
C LEU A 34 -8.75 4.02 9.66
N ALA A 35 -8.03 3.02 10.14
CA ALA A 35 -8.57 1.66 10.28
C ALA A 35 -9.76 1.57 11.24
N ASP A 36 -9.85 2.48 12.21
CA ASP A 36 -10.96 2.51 13.17
C ASP A 36 -12.22 3.15 12.61
N LYS A 37 -12.11 3.92 11.52
CA LYS A 37 -13.25 4.62 10.92
C LYS A 37 -13.63 4.09 9.56
N TYR A 38 -12.69 3.56 8.80
CA TYR A 38 -12.91 3.06 7.45
C TYR A 38 -12.56 1.59 7.37
N GLU A 39 -13.38 0.82 6.67
CA GLU A 39 -13.05 -0.56 6.36
C GLU A 39 -12.00 -0.57 5.28
N ASN A 40 -10.97 -1.40 5.47
CA ASN A 40 -9.87 -1.52 4.55
C ASN A 40 -10.00 -2.78 3.72
N TYR A 41 -9.73 -2.66 2.43
CA TYR A 41 -9.70 -3.76 1.49
C TYR A 41 -8.49 -3.61 0.61
N TYR A 42 -7.99 -4.70 0.07
CA TYR A 42 -6.85 -4.66 -0.83
C TYR A 42 -6.97 -5.73 -1.90
N PHE A 43 -6.22 -5.52 -2.98
CA PHE A 43 -6.03 -6.53 -4.01
C PHE A 43 -4.67 -7.16 -3.81
N ARG A 44 -4.64 -8.48 -3.86
CA ARG A 44 -3.41 -9.22 -3.64
C ARG A 44 -2.65 -9.39 -4.94
N GLU A 45 -1.36 -9.11 -4.88
CA GLU A 45 -0.46 -9.42 -5.97
C GLU A 45 0.46 -10.56 -5.57
N THR A 46 0.74 -11.45 -6.51
CA THR A 46 1.59 -12.61 -6.28
C THR A 46 2.70 -12.60 -7.32
N LEU A 47 3.93 -12.82 -6.88
CA LEU A 47 5.07 -12.93 -7.78
C LEU A 47 5.22 -14.38 -8.19
N LYS A 48 5.10 -14.65 -9.50
CA LYS A 48 5.15 -16.00 -10.03
C LYS A 48 6.05 -16.03 -11.25
N LYS A 49 7.13 -16.82 -11.19
CA LYS A 49 8.04 -17.04 -12.32
C LYS A 49 8.47 -15.75 -13.03
N GLY A 50 8.80 -14.72 -12.26
CA GLY A 50 9.23 -13.46 -12.82
C GLY A 50 8.14 -12.49 -13.20
N ASP A 51 6.89 -12.86 -13.00
CA ASP A 51 5.75 -11.99 -13.31
C ASP A 51 4.94 -11.65 -12.07
N VAL A 52 4.27 -10.51 -12.14
CA VAL A 52 3.31 -10.09 -11.12
C VAL A 52 1.93 -10.53 -11.57
N VAL A 53 1.26 -11.30 -10.73
CA VAL A 53 -0.08 -11.80 -11.02
C VAL A 53 -1.06 -11.22 -10.01
N PHE A 54 -2.14 -10.63 -10.51
CA PHE A 54 -3.24 -10.14 -9.68
C PHE A 54 -4.41 -11.10 -9.79
N ASP A 55 -5.00 -11.47 -8.64
CA ASP A 55 -6.16 -12.34 -8.66
C ASP A 55 -7.47 -11.58 -8.83
N TYR A 56 -7.41 -10.25 -8.82
CA TYR A 56 -8.57 -9.35 -8.98
C TYR A 56 -9.67 -9.58 -7.95
N LYS A 57 -9.31 -10.14 -6.81
CA LYS A 57 -10.26 -10.37 -5.72
C LYS A 57 -10.02 -9.34 -4.62
N LEU A 58 -11.10 -8.72 -4.19
CA LEU A 58 -11.07 -7.76 -3.09
C LEU A 58 -11.01 -8.54 -1.78
N ARG A 59 -9.99 -8.28 -0.97
CA ARG A 59 -9.78 -8.95 0.31
C ARG A 59 -9.86 -7.95 1.44
N LYS A 60 -10.48 -8.35 2.53
CA LYS A 60 -10.60 -7.49 3.69
C LYS A 60 -9.27 -7.38 4.42
N GLY A 61 -8.92 -6.17 4.80
CA GLY A 61 -7.70 -5.89 5.55
C GLY A 61 -6.78 -4.93 4.85
N ILE A 62 -5.60 -4.75 5.45
CA ILE A 62 -4.56 -3.88 4.92
C ILE A 62 -3.47 -4.75 4.30
N SER A 63 -3.04 -4.40 3.08
CA SER A 63 -1.98 -5.15 2.42
C SER A 63 -0.68 -5.01 3.18
N ASN A 64 -0.03 -6.14 3.47
CA ASN A 64 1.29 -6.18 4.09
C ASN A 64 2.39 -6.40 3.07
N SER A 65 2.05 -6.42 1.79
CA SER A 65 3.04 -6.72 0.76
C SER A 65 3.96 -5.53 0.52
N HIS A 66 5.24 -5.75 0.73
CA HIS A 66 6.30 -4.81 0.38
C HIS A 66 6.98 -5.31 -0.88
N ASN A 67 6.18 -5.44 -1.95
CA ASN A 67 6.61 -6.16 -3.13
C ASN A 67 7.46 -5.33 -4.10
N ALA A 68 7.58 -4.01 -3.88
CA ALA A 68 8.32 -3.16 -4.81
C ALA A 68 9.77 -3.60 -4.94
N ILE A 69 10.46 -3.85 -3.83
CA ILE A 69 11.86 -4.27 -3.86
C ILE A 69 11.98 -5.68 -4.42
N GLN A 70 11.09 -6.56 -4.02
CA GLN A 70 11.08 -7.93 -4.55
C GLN A 70 10.80 -7.94 -6.05
N LEU A 71 9.98 -7.03 -6.53
CA LEU A 71 9.70 -6.87 -7.94
C LEU A 71 10.97 -6.47 -8.71
N LEU A 72 11.77 -5.57 -8.16
CA LEU A 72 13.06 -5.21 -8.77
C LEU A 72 13.93 -6.44 -8.97
N GLN A 73 14.00 -7.31 -7.98
CA GLN A 73 14.77 -8.55 -8.06
C GLN A 73 14.18 -9.49 -9.10
N THR A 74 12.87 -9.60 -9.13
CA THR A 74 12.16 -10.52 -10.02
C THR A 74 12.33 -10.15 -11.50
N VAL A 75 12.31 -8.86 -11.82
CA VAL A 75 12.48 -8.41 -13.21
C VAL A 75 13.94 -8.32 -13.64
N GLY A 76 14.87 -8.63 -12.74
CA GLY A 76 16.28 -8.76 -13.12
C GLY A 76 17.13 -7.53 -12.93
N PHE A 77 16.74 -6.59 -12.07
CA PHE A 77 17.62 -5.46 -11.76
C PHE A 77 18.88 -5.95 -11.06
N PRO A 78 20.03 -5.23 -11.27
CA PRO A 78 21.27 -5.59 -10.60
C PRO A 78 21.09 -5.73 -9.09
N GLU A 79 21.79 -6.71 -8.52
CA GLU A 79 21.70 -6.98 -7.09
C GLU A 79 22.11 -5.78 -6.24
N GLU A 80 23.02 -4.94 -6.75
CA GLU A 80 23.41 -3.72 -6.06
C GLU A 80 22.24 -2.78 -5.82
N ILE A 81 21.35 -2.66 -6.79
CA ILE A 81 20.15 -1.83 -6.66
C ILE A 81 19.21 -2.42 -5.63
N VAL A 82 18.98 -3.72 -5.68
CA VAL A 82 18.09 -4.41 -4.73
C VAL A 82 18.62 -4.29 -3.31
N THR A 83 19.91 -4.52 -3.11
CA THR A 83 20.54 -4.43 -1.80
C THR A 83 20.46 -3.01 -1.24
N ASN A 84 20.73 -2.01 -2.08
CA ASN A 84 20.63 -0.61 -1.67
C ASN A 84 19.20 -0.24 -1.28
N ALA A 85 18.23 -0.68 -2.06
CA ALA A 85 16.83 -0.41 -1.77
C ALA A 85 16.41 -1.04 -0.44
N ARG A 86 16.85 -2.25 -0.15
CA ARG A 86 16.54 -2.92 1.12
C ARG A 86 17.13 -2.17 2.30
N LYS A 87 18.38 -1.70 2.17
CA LYS A 87 19.03 -0.92 3.22
C LYS A 87 18.29 0.37 3.52
N ARG A 88 17.86 1.07 2.48
CA ARG A 88 17.14 2.32 2.64
C ARG A 88 15.77 2.11 3.26
N CYS A 89 15.13 1.00 2.96
CA CYS A 89 13.83 0.65 3.53
C CYS A 89 13.94 0.39 5.04
N VAL A 90 15.03 -0.26 5.48
CA VAL A 90 15.22 -0.61 6.89
C VAL A 90 15.66 0.59 7.72
N SER A 91 16.38 1.54 7.13
CA SER A 91 16.95 2.68 7.85
C SER A 91 15.95 3.78 8.18
N LYS A 92 14.71 3.60 7.89
CA LYS A 92 13.66 4.56 8.25
C LYS A 92 13.14 4.37 9.66
#